data_b959dbffaa2719b592f68a3c283a6f83
#
_entry.id   b959dbffaa2719b592f68a3c283a6f83
#
_cell.length_a   1.000
_cell.length_b   1.000
_cell.length_c   1.000
_cell.angle_alpha   90.00
_cell.angle_beta   90.00
_cell.angle_gamma   90.00
#
_symmetry.space_group_name_H-M   'P 1'
#
loop_
_entity.id
_entity.type
_entity.pdbx_description
1 polymer ?
#
loop_
_entity_poly.entity_id
_entity_poly.type
_entity_poly.pdbx_seq_one_letter_code
_entity_poly.pdbx_strand_id
1 'polypeptide(L)'
;MKWASCYVARLRFCLPDFPLAIPLARWAGRQLGLLAGETGSERIAALDGATLLGERGSANGFIISGKVSAGVGGSRLLPTRDGGWFALTILRPEDRELLPALFLDDTIDIASDAAIARAVASHDCQDLLTRGRDLGLPVASADEVPASAPVSVIARGPPRQRASTHRLRVIDMSSIWAGPLAGHLLWLAGAEVIKVESLNRPDLIRRDDPLTFDMINQGKANIVVDFASTEQKTALTALIRRADIVIESSRPRALKQLGIDAEALVLEMPGLVWLSITGHGASGDTAHWTGIGNDCGVAAGLSRALVDAGGEIGYVGDAIADPLTGITTALEGWRAYQSGAAQRIGFAMSAIAARALTEERAHDPSALTTELRGWSAALGQPFPPVIRRPMLAEVRPFGADNAQWLPC
;
A
#
# COMPACT_ATOMS: atom_id res chain seq x y z
N MET A 1 39.50 8.41 51.17
CA MET A 1 38.13 7.84 51.09
C MET A 1 37.85 7.49 49.64
N LYS A 2 37.83 6.19 49.33
CA LYS A 2 37.64 5.64 48.01
C LYS A 2 36.14 5.46 47.73
N TRP A 3 35.63 6.01 46.64
CA TRP A 3 34.29 5.71 46.14
C TRP A 3 34.39 4.75 45.00
N ALA A 4 33.68 3.65 45.13
CA ALA A 4 33.64 2.53 44.18
C ALA A 4 32.87 2.93 42.93
N SER A 5 33.49 2.68 41.76
CA SER A 5 32.89 2.75 40.46
C SER A 5 32.06 1.49 40.25
N CYS A 6 30.74 1.64 40.09
CA CYS A 6 29.82 0.57 39.68
C CYS A 6 29.96 0.36 38.19
N TYR A 7 30.57 -0.75 37.78
CA TYR A 7 30.58 -1.23 36.39
C TYR A 7 29.21 -1.80 36.05
N VAL A 8 28.45 -1.08 35.24
CA VAL A 8 27.30 -1.65 34.54
C VAL A 8 27.82 -2.37 33.30
N ALA A 9 27.94 -3.68 33.41
CA ALA A 9 28.23 -4.54 32.27
C ALA A 9 27.05 -4.49 31.29
N ARG A 10 27.20 -3.74 30.20
CA ARG A 10 26.32 -3.90 29.01
C ARG A 10 26.65 -5.26 28.39
N LEU A 11 25.74 -6.21 28.56
CA LEU A 11 25.71 -7.43 27.74
C LEU A 11 25.47 -6.98 26.30
N ARG A 12 26.55 -6.82 25.54
CA ARG A 12 26.50 -6.82 24.09
C ARG A 12 26.18 -8.25 23.66
N PHE A 13 24.94 -8.54 23.36
CA PHE A 13 24.62 -9.67 22.51
C PHE A 13 25.31 -9.40 21.17
N CYS A 14 26.37 -10.15 20.86
CA CYS A 14 26.87 -10.25 19.49
C CYS A 14 25.77 -10.91 18.65
N LEU A 15 24.98 -10.12 17.95
CA LEU A 15 24.16 -10.60 16.85
C LEU A 15 25.15 -11.05 15.75
N PRO A 16 24.89 -12.19 15.08
CA PRO A 16 25.73 -12.61 13.97
C PRO A 16 25.72 -11.53 12.87
N ASP A 17 26.87 -11.33 12.21
CA ASP A 17 27.13 -10.36 11.13
C ASP A 17 26.32 -10.60 9.84
N PHE A 18 25.05 -10.97 9.95
CA PHE A 18 24.16 -10.97 8.80
C PHE A 18 23.48 -9.61 8.69
N PRO A 19 23.53 -8.94 7.54
CA PRO A 19 22.81 -7.70 7.35
C PRO A 19 21.32 -7.93 7.64
N LEU A 20 20.73 -7.01 8.39
CA LEU A 20 19.31 -7.06 8.73
C LEU A 20 18.47 -7.14 7.44
N ALA A 21 17.72 -8.22 7.29
CA ALA A 21 16.86 -8.43 6.14
C ALA A 21 15.47 -7.79 6.35
N ILE A 22 14.89 -7.29 5.28
CA ILE A 22 13.49 -6.86 5.26
C ILE A 22 12.63 -8.10 5.07
N PRO A 23 11.74 -8.44 6.00
CA PRO A 23 10.87 -9.61 5.85
C PRO A 23 10.05 -9.54 4.55
N LEU A 24 9.81 -10.69 3.92
CA LEU A 24 9.11 -10.85 2.64
C LEU A 24 9.82 -10.27 1.40
N ALA A 25 11.04 -9.73 1.52
CA ALA A 25 11.79 -9.23 0.37
C ALA A 25 12.04 -10.32 -0.69
N ARG A 26 12.26 -11.56 -0.28
CA ARG A 26 12.44 -12.69 -1.21
C ARG A 26 11.15 -13.00 -1.98
N TRP A 27 10.00 -12.96 -1.31
CA TRP A 27 8.71 -13.11 -1.99
C TRP A 27 8.52 -12.01 -3.05
N ALA A 28 8.73 -10.75 -2.67
CA ALA A 28 8.66 -9.62 -3.58
C ALA A 28 9.61 -9.78 -4.79
N GLY A 29 10.84 -10.23 -4.55
CA GLY A 29 11.82 -10.52 -5.61
C GLY A 29 11.35 -11.59 -6.58
N ARG A 30 10.70 -12.68 -6.10
CA ARG A 30 10.11 -13.69 -6.99
C ARG A 30 8.98 -13.13 -7.84
N GLN A 31 8.09 -12.30 -7.29
CA GLN A 31 7.01 -11.67 -8.06
C GLN A 31 7.56 -10.68 -9.11
N LEU A 32 8.60 -9.91 -8.77
CA LEU A 32 9.31 -9.05 -9.72
C LEU A 32 9.97 -9.87 -10.84
N GLY A 33 10.59 -11.01 -10.52
CA GLY A 33 11.15 -11.92 -11.51
C GLY A 33 10.11 -12.46 -12.49
N LEU A 34 8.91 -12.78 -12.01
CA LEU A 34 7.79 -13.17 -12.89
C LEU A 34 7.37 -12.01 -13.79
N LEU A 35 7.20 -10.81 -13.24
CA LEU A 35 6.83 -9.64 -14.02
C LEU A 35 7.91 -9.30 -15.07
N ALA A 36 9.18 -9.36 -14.70
CA ALA A 36 10.30 -9.16 -15.62
C ALA A 36 10.29 -10.16 -16.77
N GLY A 37 10.10 -11.45 -16.45
CA GLY A 37 10.04 -12.53 -17.46
C GLY A 37 8.86 -12.36 -18.43
N GLU A 38 7.69 -12.00 -17.93
CA GLU A 38 6.48 -11.82 -18.75
C GLU A 38 6.51 -10.53 -19.59
N THR A 39 7.15 -9.47 -19.10
CA THR A 39 7.26 -8.19 -19.82
C THR A 39 8.47 -8.12 -20.73
N GLY A 40 9.50 -8.95 -20.51
CA GLY A 40 10.81 -8.82 -21.13
C GLY A 40 11.59 -7.57 -20.70
N SER A 41 11.20 -6.91 -19.62
CA SER A 41 11.79 -5.64 -19.18
C SER A 41 13.07 -5.85 -18.38
N GLU A 42 14.22 -5.48 -18.95
CA GLU A 42 15.50 -5.45 -18.23
C GLU A 42 15.49 -4.48 -17.04
N ARG A 43 14.69 -3.40 -17.12
CA ARG A 43 14.54 -2.42 -16.04
C ARG A 43 13.86 -3.03 -14.82
N ILE A 44 12.87 -3.91 -15.03
CA ILE A 44 12.22 -4.64 -13.94
C ILE A 44 13.13 -5.76 -13.45
N ALA A 45 13.84 -6.46 -14.33
CA ALA A 45 14.79 -7.51 -13.95
C ALA A 45 15.95 -7.00 -13.08
N ALA A 46 16.28 -5.71 -13.17
CA ALA A 46 17.29 -5.06 -12.32
C ALA A 46 16.76 -4.68 -10.92
N LEU A 47 15.46 -4.85 -10.64
CA LEU A 47 14.89 -4.56 -9.33
C LEU A 47 15.02 -5.77 -8.40
N ASP A 48 15.23 -5.51 -7.13
CA ASP A 48 15.13 -6.53 -6.09
C ASP A 48 14.02 -6.21 -5.07
N GLY A 49 13.55 -7.24 -4.38
CA GLY A 49 12.46 -7.09 -3.44
C GLY A 49 12.83 -6.25 -2.22
N ALA A 50 14.06 -6.34 -1.73
CA ALA A 50 14.51 -5.58 -0.57
C ALA A 50 14.51 -4.08 -0.88
N THR A 51 14.95 -3.70 -2.09
CA THR A 51 14.89 -2.32 -2.55
C THR A 51 13.46 -1.80 -2.53
N LEU A 52 12.50 -2.47 -3.18
CA LEU A 52 11.12 -1.98 -3.25
C LEU A 52 10.40 -1.94 -1.89
N LEU A 53 10.72 -2.88 -0.98
CA LEU A 53 10.11 -2.90 0.34
C LEU A 53 10.79 -1.96 1.34
N GLY A 54 12.03 -1.58 1.10
CA GLY A 54 12.84 -0.82 2.06
C GLY A 54 13.27 0.57 1.62
N GLU A 55 13.15 0.92 0.33
CA GLU A 55 13.71 2.17 -0.19
C GLU A 55 13.12 3.42 0.47
N ARG A 56 11.83 3.41 0.78
CA ARG A 56 11.16 4.53 1.47
C ARG A 56 11.72 4.70 2.88
N GLY A 57 11.77 3.61 3.67
CA GLY A 57 12.30 3.65 5.03
C GLY A 57 13.79 4.03 5.08
N SER A 58 14.59 3.47 4.18
CA SER A 58 16.02 3.78 4.06
C SER A 58 16.26 5.22 3.60
N ALA A 59 15.54 5.71 2.58
CA ALA A 59 15.72 7.06 2.04
C ALA A 59 15.30 8.16 3.02
N ASN A 60 14.26 7.92 3.82
CA ASN A 60 13.74 8.86 4.82
C ASN A 60 14.43 8.71 6.19
N GLY A 61 15.38 7.79 6.35
CA GLY A 61 16.09 7.56 7.60
C GLY A 61 15.17 7.04 8.73
N PHE A 62 14.19 6.22 8.38
CA PHE A 62 13.25 5.68 9.37
C PHE A 62 13.94 4.73 10.36
N ILE A 63 13.35 4.61 11.52
CA ILE A 63 13.78 3.70 12.59
C ILE A 63 12.74 2.59 12.72
N ILE A 64 13.19 1.36 12.95
CA ILE A 64 12.31 0.24 13.29
C ILE A 64 11.73 0.52 14.68
N SER A 65 10.50 0.99 14.72
CA SER A 65 9.89 1.60 15.92
C SER A 65 8.93 0.67 16.66
N GLY A 66 8.75 -0.57 16.21
CA GLY A 66 7.93 -1.57 16.88
C GLY A 66 6.43 -1.28 16.76
N LYS A 67 5.82 -0.73 17.81
CA LYS A 67 4.36 -0.53 17.91
C LYS A 67 3.85 0.79 17.32
N VAL A 68 4.73 1.61 16.80
CA VAL A 68 4.38 2.88 16.12
C VAL A 68 5.01 2.83 14.75
N SER A 69 4.28 3.21 13.70
CA SER A 69 4.87 3.27 12.37
C SER A 69 5.88 4.41 12.26
N ALA A 70 6.95 4.17 11.52
CA ALA A 70 8.01 5.15 11.33
C ALA A 70 7.63 6.27 10.36
N GLY A 71 6.72 5.99 9.41
CA GLY A 71 6.35 6.89 8.34
C GLY A 71 5.14 7.78 8.62
N VAL A 72 4.80 8.58 7.63
CA VAL A 72 3.57 9.38 7.61
C VAL A 72 2.36 8.47 7.83
N GLY A 73 1.38 8.94 8.61
CA GLY A 73 0.14 8.21 8.83
C GLY A 73 -0.09 7.74 10.26
N GLY A 74 0.90 7.94 11.15
CA GLY A 74 0.69 7.81 12.60
C GLY A 74 0.01 6.52 13.04
N SER A 75 0.35 5.37 12.43
CA SER A 75 -0.22 4.07 12.81
C SER A 75 0.31 3.64 14.18
N ARG A 76 -0.57 3.15 15.04
CA ARG A 76 -0.28 2.66 16.39
C ARG A 76 -0.89 1.29 16.58
N LEU A 77 -0.11 0.39 17.15
CA LEU A 77 -0.56 -0.94 17.57
C LEU A 77 -0.69 -0.92 19.11
N LEU A 78 -1.91 -0.98 19.60
CA LEU A 78 -2.26 -0.71 21.00
C LEU A 78 -2.96 -1.92 21.64
N PRO A 79 -2.66 -2.25 22.91
CA PRO A 79 -3.33 -3.35 23.60
C PRO A 79 -4.76 -2.94 23.97
N THR A 80 -5.69 -3.88 23.86
CA THR A 80 -7.11 -3.73 24.24
C THR A 80 -7.41 -4.38 25.58
N ARG A 81 -8.58 -4.10 26.15
CA ARG A 81 -9.03 -4.60 27.47
C ARG A 81 -9.07 -6.14 27.52
N ASP A 82 -9.48 -6.77 26.43
CA ASP A 82 -9.61 -8.22 26.27
C ASP A 82 -8.28 -8.93 25.94
N GLY A 83 -7.15 -8.21 25.97
CA GLY A 83 -5.82 -8.74 25.69
C GLY A 83 -5.47 -8.86 24.21
N GLY A 84 -6.33 -8.37 23.32
CA GLY A 84 -6.06 -8.24 21.89
C GLY A 84 -5.11 -7.08 21.58
N TRP A 85 -4.79 -6.93 20.27
CA TRP A 85 -3.99 -5.82 19.76
C TRP A 85 -4.71 -5.14 18.61
N PHE A 86 -4.97 -3.86 18.78
CA PHE A 86 -5.71 -3.01 17.86
C PHE A 86 -4.75 -2.05 17.13
N ALA A 87 -4.75 -2.10 15.81
CA ALA A 87 -4.06 -1.14 14.96
C ALA A 87 -5.01 0.01 14.62
N LEU A 88 -4.58 1.22 14.89
CA LEU A 88 -5.26 2.46 14.54
C LEU A 88 -4.33 3.33 13.72
N THR A 89 -4.74 3.69 12.51
CA THR A 89 -4.01 4.62 11.67
C THR A 89 -4.75 5.95 11.57
N ILE A 90 -4.03 7.04 11.83
CA ILE A 90 -4.54 8.41 11.76
C ILE A 90 -3.76 9.11 10.65
N LEU A 91 -4.26 9.00 9.42
CA LEU A 91 -3.58 9.52 8.23
C LEU A 91 -3.88 10.99 7.99
N ARG A 92 -5.08 11.44 8.34
CA ARG A 92 -5.58 12.79 8.06
C ARG A 92 -5.99 13.48 9.34
N PRO A 93 -5.97 14.82 9.40
CA PRO A 93 -6.52 15.56 10.54
C PRO A 93 -7.95 15.15 10.89
N GLU A 94 -8.79 14.93 9.86
CA GLU A 94 -10.19 14.54 10.00
C GLU A 94 -10.36 13.16 10.67
N ASP A 95 -9.38 12.26 10.54
CA ASP A 95 -9.42 10.96 11.23
C ASP A 95 -9.38 11.13 12.75
N ARG A 96 -8.70 12.17 13.27
CA ARG A 96 -8.69 12.49 14.71
C ARG A 96 -10.05 12.97 15.20
N GLU A 97 -10.79 13.70 14.38
CA GLU A 97 -12.11 14.22 14.73
C GLU A 97 -13.13 13.09 14.92
N LEU A 98 -12.86 11.89 14.41
CA LEU A 98 -13.68 10.70 14.58
C LEU A 98 -13.40 9.92 15.88
N LEU A 99 -12.33 10.23 16.59
CA LEU A 99 -11.93 9.48 17.80
C LEU A 99 -12.96 9.57 18.95
N PRO A 100 -13.64 10.71 19.22
CA PRO A 100 -14.72 10.74 20.19
C PRO A 100 -15.83 9.71 19.89
N ALA A 101 -16.22 9.57 18.64
CA ALA A 101 -17.21 8.58 18.21
C ALA A 101 -16.66 7.15 18.29
N LEU A 102 -15.38 6.93 17.96
CA LEU A 102 -14.72 5.62 18.10
C LEU A 102 -14.75 5.13 19.55
N PHE A 103 -14.47 6.01 20.51
CA PHE A 103 -14.37 5.65 21.93
C PHE A 103 -15.65 5.90 22.72
N LEU A 104 -16.69 6.46 22.11
CA LEU A 104 -17.93 6.90 22.77
C LEU A 104 -17.62 7.84 23.96
N ASP A 105 -16.66 8.75 23.76
CA ASP A 105 -16.17 9.69 24.76
C ASP A 105 -15.91 11.06 24.13
N ASP A 106 -16.83 12.00 24.31
CA ASP A 106 -16.73 13.37 23.77
C ASP A 106 -15.69 14.22 24.54
N THR A 107 -15.15 13.72 25.64
CA THR A 107 -14.19 14.43 26.50
C THR A 107 -12.75 14.04 26.22
N ILE A 108 -12.50 13.06 25.35
CA ILE A 108 -11.17 12.57 25.03
C ILE A 108 -10.27 13.68 24.45
N ASP A 109 -9.05 13.79 24.97
CA ASP A 109 -8.03 14.61 24.33
C ASP A 109 -7.48 13.91 23.08
N ILE A 110 -8.05 14.24 21.91
CA ILE A 110 -7.69 13.64 20.61
C ILE A 110 -6.27 14.00 20.15
N ALA A 111 -5.63 15.00 20.74
CA ALA A 111 -4.24 15.36 20.46
C ALA A 111 -3.23 14.51 21.25
N SER A 112 -3.67 13.91 22.36
CA SER A 112 -2.82 13.12 23.26
C SER A 112 -2.77 11.65 22.87
N ASP A 113 -1.63 11.17 22.40
CA ASP A 113 -1.40 9.75 22.14
C ASP A 113 -1.58 8.87 23.39
N ALA A 114 -1.25 9.41 24.56
CA ALA A 114 -1.46 8.72 25.83
C ALA A 114 -2.96 8.60 26.19
N ALA A 115 -3.79 9.59 25.85
CA ALA A 115 -5.23 9.51 26.04
C ALA A 115 -5.84 8.48 25.08
N ILE A 116 -5.43 8.47 23.82
CA ILE A 116 -5.84 7.49 22.82
C ILE A 116 -5.49 6.07 23.28
N ALA A 117 -4.24 5.85 23.76
CA ALA A 117 -3.81 4.54 24.25
C ALA A 117 -4.63 4.05 25.44
N ARG A 118 -4.96 4.94 26.40
CA ARG A 118 -5.84 4.60 27.54
C ARG A 118 -7.26 4.27 27.08
N ALA A 119 -7.79 5.02 26.12
CA ALA A 119 -9.10 4.77 25.57
C ALA A 119 -9.16 3.39 24.88
N VAL A 120 -8.17 3.04 24.05
CA VAL A 120 -8.09 1.69 23.46
C VAL A 120 -8.03 0.61 24.53
N ALA A 121 -7.19 0.79 25.56
CA ALA A 121 -7.04 -0.18 26.66
C ALA A 121 -8.32 -0.36 27.51
N SER A 122 -9.32 0.51 27.39
CA SER A 122 -10.60 0.41 28.09
C SER A 122 -11.70 -0.27 27.26
N HIS A 123 -11.44 -0.62 26.01
CA HIS A 123 -12.40 -1.24 25.08
C HIS A 123 -11.95 -2.61 24.61
N ASP A 124 -12.90 -3.45 24.20
CA ASP A 124 -12.61 -4.73 23.55
C ASP A 124 -12.25 -4.50 22.07
N CYS A 125 -11.35 -5.33 21.55
CA CYS A 125 -10.82 -5.18 20.20
C CYS A 125 -11.92 -5.23 19.13
N GLN A 126 -12.87 -6.15 19.26
CA GLN A 126 -13.96 -6.32 18.29
C GLN A 126 -14.90 -5.11 18.25
N ASP A 127 -15.18 -4.48 19.38
CA ASP A 127 -16.00 -3.26 19.44
C ASP A 127 -15.34 -2.10 18.73
N LEU A 128 -14.01 -1.94 18.94
CA LEU A 128 -13.22 -0.91 18.26
C LEU A 128 -13.14 -1.16 16.75
N LEU A 129 -12.98 -2.42 16.33
CA LEU A 129 -12.96 -2.78 14.91
C LEU A 129 -14.28 -2.42 14.23
N THR A 130 -15.40 -2.82 14.82
CA THR A 130 -16.74 -2.57 14.26
C THR A 130 -16.98 -1.08 14.11
N ARG A 131 -16.84 -0.32 15.19
CA ARG A 131 -17.04 1.15 15.15
C ARG A 131 -16.03 1.86 14.25
N GLY A 132 -14.76 1.48 14.29
CA GLY A 132 -13.74 2.08 13.45
C GLY A 132 -14.02 1.89 11.96
N ARG A 133 -14.47 0.71 11.56
CA ARG A 133 -14.88 0.42 10.18
C ARG A 133 -16.13 1.18 9.76
N ASP A 134 -17.13 1.27 10.62
CA ASP A 134 -18.35 2.07 10.37
C ASP A 134 -18.03 3.55 10.20
N LEU A 135 -17.08 4.07 10.97
CA LEU A 135 -16.57 5.44 10.87
C LEU A 135 -15.65 5.64 9.65
N GLY A 136 -15.21 4.56 9.00
CA GLY A 136 -14.28 4.60 7.85
C GLY A 136 -12.84 4.91 8.26
N LEU A 137 -12.46 4.63 9.50
CA LEU A 137 -11.07 4.68 9.97
C LEU A 137 -10.28 3.46 9.49
N PRO A 138 -9.00 3.60 9.16
CA PRO A 138 -8.10 2.47 8.90
C PRO A 138 -7.76 1.78 10.22
N VAL A 139 -8.39 0.63 10.46
CA VAL A 139 -8.23 -0.15 11.69
C VAL A 139 -8.09 -1.63 11.41
N ALA A 140 -7.37 -2.34 12.26
CA ALA A 140 -7.18 -3.78 12.16
C ALA A 140 -6.95 -4.43 13.54
N SER A 141 -7.21 -5.74 13.65
CA SER A 141 -6.75 -6.58 14.75
C SER A 141 -5.53 -7.39 14.35
N ALA A 142 -4.60 -7.60 15.28
CA ALA A 142 -3.47 -8.49 15.04
C ALA A 142 -3.87 -9.97 14.93
N ASP A 143 -5.07 -10.32 15.39
CA ASP A 143 -5.64 -11.67 15.33
C ASP A 143 -6.63 -11.84 14.15
N GLU A 144 -6.69 -10.84 13.28
CA GLU A 144 -7.58 -10.88 12.11
C GLU A 144 -7.05 -11.81 11.03
N VAL A 145 -7.97 -12.43 10.31
CA VAL A 145 -7.71 -13.20 9.09
C VAL A 145 -8.47 -12.53 7.96
N PRO A 146 -7.80 -12.12 6.87
CA PRO A 146 -8.48 -11.49 5.74
C PRO A 146 -9.59 -12.37 5.17
N ALA A 147 -10.81 -11.83 5.09
CA ALA A 147 -11.97 -12.56 4.58
C ALA A 147 -12.06 -12.59 3.05
N SER A 148 -11.38 -11.65 2.38
CA SER A 148 -11.40 -11.51 0.92
C SER A 148 -10.27 -12.29 0.26
N ALA A 149 -10.49 -12.69 -1.00
CA ALA A 149 -9.40 -13.20 -1.84
C ALA A 149 -8.37 -12.10 -2.14
N PRO A 150 -7.06 -12.43 -2.23
CA PRO A 150 -6.02 -11.47 -2.57
C PRO A 150 -6.28 -10.74 -3.88
N VAL A 151 -6.75 -11.47 -4.88
CA VAL A 151 -7.11 -10.97 -6.22
C VAL A 151 -8.45 -11.59 -6.61
N SER A 152 -9.38 -10.77 -7.07
CA SER A 152 -10.72 -11.21 -7.47
C SER A 152 -11.16 -10.52 -8.77
N VAL A 153 -11.74 -11.29 -9.68
CA VAL A 153 -12.38 -10.71 -10.88
C VAL A 153 -13.80 -10.32 -10.52
N ILE A 154 -14.11 -9.03 -10.56
CA ILE A 154 -15.39 -8.45 -10.17
C ILE A 154 -16.35 -8.41 -11.35
N ALA A 155 -15.85 -8.05 -12.53
CA ALA A 155 -16.64 -7.99 -13.77
C ALA A 155 -15.79 -8.45 -14.97
N ARG A 156 -16.46 -8.96 -15.99
CA ARG A 156 -15.85 -9.36 -17.28
C ARG A 156 -16.62 -8.71 -18.41
N GLY A 157 -15.91 -8.07 -19.32
CA GLY A 157 -16.43 -7.47 -20.53
C GLY A 157 -15.91 -8.15 -21.81
N PRO A 158 -16.19 -7.58 -22.98
CA PRO A 158 -15.79 -8.16 -24.27
C PRO A 158 -14.27 -8.13 -24.45
N PRO A 159 -13.68 -9.18 -25.02
CA PRO A 159 -12.25 -9.22 -25.31
C PRO A 159 -11.88 -8.32 -26.48
N ARG A 160 -10.61 -7.94 -26.56
CA ARG A 160 -10.02 -7.20 -27.69
C ARG A 160 -8.73 -7.87 -28.15
N GLN A 161 -8.60 -8.09 -29.44
CA GLN A 161 -7.31 -8.39 -30.06
C GLN A 161 -6.55 -7.09 -30.31
N ARG A 162 -5.28 -7.05 -29.94
CA ARG A 162 -4.40 -5.89 -30.13
C ARG A 162 -3.33 -6.20 -31.16
N ALA A 163 -2.96 -5.18 -31.95
CA ALA A 163 -1.80 -5.30 -32.82
C ALA A 163 -0.51 -5.40 -31.97
N SER A 164 0.49 -6.11 -32.44
CA SER A 164 1.79 -6.24 -31.75
C SER A 164 2.53 -4.90 -31.57
N THR A 165 2.19 -3.91 -32.39
CA THR A 165 2.74 -2.54 -32.30
C THR A 165 1.95 -1.63 -31.36
N HIS A 166 0.86 -2.13 -30.76
CA HIS A 166 0.05 -1.32 -29.85
C HIS A 166 0.82 -1.00 -28.58
N ARG A 167 0.96 0.30 -28.27
CA ARG A 167 1.59 0.76 -27.05
C ARG A 167 0.58 0.76 -25.91
N LEU A 168 0.90 0.05 -24.84
CA LEU A 168 0.09 -0.02 -23.64
C LEU A 168 -0.10 1.38 -23.03
N ARG A 169 -1.35 1.80 -22.81
CA ARG A 169 -1.70 3.05 -22.13
C ARG A 169 -2.37 2.77 -20.80
N VAL A 170 -1.83 3.36 -19.75
CA VAL A 170 -2.29 3.22 -18.35
C VAL A 170 -2.76 4.57 -17.85
N ILE A 171 -3.96 4.62 -17.28
CA ILE A 171 -4.47 5.77 -16.52
C ILE A 171 -4.33 5.41 -15.03
N ASP A 172 -3.50 6.15 -14.32
CA ASP A 172 -3.22 5.98 -12.90
C ASP A 172 -3.98 7.03 -12.09
N MET A 173 -5.15 6.68 -11.58
CA MET A 173 -5.98 7.50 -10.69
C MET A 173 -5.76 7.16 -9.21
N SER A 174 -4.78 6.34 -8.90
CA SER A 174 -4.45 5.95 -7.53
C SER A 174 -3.60 7.01 -6.82
N SER A 175 -3.41 6.85 -5.52
CA SER A 175 -2.60 7.76 -4.71
C SER A 175 -1.79 6.99 -3.67
N ILE A 176 -0.87 7.68 -3.03
CA ILE A 176 0.02 7.22 -1.98
C ILE A 176 1.09 6.28 -2.55
N TRP A 177 0.99 4.93 -2.41
CA TRP A 177 2.09 4.05 -2.76
C TRP A 177 1.69 2.86 -3.67
N ALA A 178 0.77 1.99 -3.24
CA ALA A 178 0.49 0.72 -3.94
C ALA A 178 0.16 0.88 -5.42
N GLY A 179 -0.83 1.71 -5.74
CA GLY A 179 -1.25 1.96 -7.12
C GLY A 179 -0.22 2.72 -7.94
N PRO A 180 0.35 3.84 -7.43
CA PRO A 180 1.42 4.53 -8.14
C PRO A 180 2.64 3.64 -8.41
N LEU A 181 3.01 2.71 -7.50
CA LEU A 181 4.07 1.73 -7.74
C LEU A 181 3.67 0.76 -8.87
N ALA A 182 2.42 0.27 -8.90
CA ALA A 182 1.96 -0.58 -10.00
C ALA A 182 2.05 0.14 -11.34
N GLY A 183 1.60 1.40 -11.40
CA GLY A 183 1.76 2.26 -12.59
C GLY A 183 3.23 2.46 -12.99
N HIS A 184 4.13 2.64 -12.00
CA HIS A 184 5.56 2.77 -12.26
C HIS A 184 6.18 1.49 -12.82
N LEU A 185 5.83 0.31 -12.28
CA LEU A 185 6.30 -0.97 -12.82
C LEU A 185 5.82 -1.20 -14.25
N LEU A 186 4.57 -0.84 -14.57
CA LEU A 186 4.07 -0.89 -15.95
C LEU A 186 4.78 0.13 -16.86
N TRP A 187 5.16 1.32 -16.33
CA TRP A 187 6.00 2.26 -17.08
C TRP A 187 7.40 1.68 -17.36
N LEU A 188 8.01 1.00 -16.40
CA LEU A 188 9.28 0.29 -16.61
C LEU A 188 9.16 -0.83 -17.66
N ALA A 189 7.97 -1.41 -17.81
CA ALA A 189 7.63 -2.37 -18.87
C ALA A 189 7.37 -1.70 -20.23
N GLY A 190 7.47 -0.36 -20.35
CA GLY A 190 7.30 0.38 -21.61
C GLY A 190 5.93 1.01 -21.82
N ALA A 191 5.03 0.93 -20.84
CA ALA A 191 3.72 1.58 -20.94
C ALA A 191 3.84 3.11 -20.97
N GLU A 192 2.87 3.76 -21.63
CA GLU A 192 2.58 5.18 -21.48
C GLU A 192 1.64 5.35 -20.28
N VAL A 193 2.10 5.99 -19.22
CA VAL A 193 1.34 6.13 -17.97
C VAL A 193 0.97 7.59 -17.74
N ILE A 194 -0.30 7.84 -17.50
CA ILE A 194 -0.85 9.15 -17.19
C ILE A 194 -1.36 9.14 -15.74
N LYS A 195 -0.69 9.86 -14.86
CA LYS A 195 -1.10 10.09 -13.49
C LYS A 195 -2.21 11.15 -13.46
N VAL A 196 -3.33 10.82 -12.87
CA VAL A 196 -4.47 11.73 -12.68
C VAL A 196 -4.50 12.16 -11.22
N GLU A 197 -4.49 13.45 -10.97
CA GLU A 197 -4.66 14.02 -9.63
C GLU A 197 -5.90 14.93 -9.58
N SER A 198 -6.48 15.05 -8.40
CA SER A 198 -7.57 16.00 -8.16
C SER A 198 -7.04 17.39 -7.87
N LEU A 199 -7.65 18.42 -8.47
CA LEU A 199 -7.31 19.82 -8.20
C LEU A 199 -7.41 20.15 -6.70
N ASN A 200 -8.45 19.68 -6.04
CA ASN A 200 -8.75 20.02 -4.64
C ASN A 200 -8.18 18.98 -3.64
N ARG A 201 -7.74 17.81 -4.12
CA ARG A 201 -7.17 16.73 -3.31
C ARG A 201 -6.02 16.05 -4.06
N PRO A 202 -4.88 16.76 -4.22
CA PRO A 202 -3.69 16.17 -4.83
C PRO A 202 -3.19 14.97 -4.02
N ASP A 203 -2.32 14.17 -4.62
CA ASP A 203 -1.70 13.05 -3.92
C ASP A 203 -0.95 13.55 -2.68
N LEU A 204 -1.31 12.99 -1.52
CA LEU A 204 -0.79 13.42 -0.22
C LEU A 204 0.73 13.38 -0.16
N ILE A 205 1.34 12.32 -0.70
CA ILE A 205 2.80 12.14 -0.62
C ILE A 205 3.57 13.07 -1.56
N ARG A 206 2.92 13.76 -2.51
CA ARG A 206 3.59 14.80 -3.29
C ARG A 206 4.19 15.89 -2.40
N ARG A 207 3.51 16.20 -1.28
CA ARG A 207 3.93 17.19 -0.30
C ARG A 207 4.66 16.55 0.89
N ASP A 208 4.10 15.46 1.42
CA ASP A 208 4.47 14.92 2.72
C ASP A 208 5.60 13.88 2.64
N ASP A 209 5.83 13.30 1.46
CA ASP A 209 6.94 12.38 1.17
C ASP A 209 7.38 12.51 -0.31
N PRO A 210 7.96 13.65 -0.70
CA PRO A 210 8.32 13.93 -2.09
C PRO A 210 9.35 12.93 -2.65
N LEU A 211 10.22 12.37 -1.82
CA LEU A 211 11.19 11.37 -2.27
C LEU A 211 10.50 10.12 -2.78
N THR A 212 9.53 9.59 -2.04
CA THR A 212 8.74 8.44 -2.48
C THR A 212 7.87 8.80 -3.68
N PHE A 213 7.24 9.99 -3.65
CA PHE A 213 6.44 10.45 -4.79
C PHE A 213 7.25 10.45 -6.09
N ASP A 214 8.45 11.02 -6.06
CA ASP A 214 9.33 11.11 -7.22
C ASP A 214 9.74 9.73 -7.74
N MET A 215 10.12 8.83 -6.83
CA MET A 215 10.54 7.48 -7.18
C MET A 215 9.48 6.69 -7.95
N ILE A 216 8.20 6.82 -7.59
CA ILE A 216 7.12 6.02 -8.16
C ILE A 216 6.28 6.77 -9.21
N ASN A 217 6.54 8.06 -9.43
CA ASN A 217 5.83 8.85 -10.44
C ASN A 217 6.73 9.41 -11.55
N GLN A 218 8.05 9.17 -11.50
CA GLN A 218 8.95 9.53 -12.59
C GLN A 218 8.48 8.92 -13.92
N GLY A 219 8.61 9.70 -15.00
CA GLY A 219 8.29 9.28 -16.36
C GLY A 219 6.80 9.17 -16.69
N LYS A 220 5.91 9.36 -15.72
CA LYS A 220 4.47 9.47 -15.97
C LYS A 220 4.14 10.90 -16.46
N ALA A 221 3.20 11.01 -17.40
CA ALA A 221 2.51 12.28 -17.64
C ALA A 221 1.67 12.65 -16.40
N ASN A 222 1.46 13.95 -16.14
CA ASN A 222 0.65 14.39 -15.01
C ASN A 222 -0.49 15.30 -15.47
N ILE A 223 -1.73 14.89 -15.17
CA ILE A 223 -2.92 15.69 -15.40
C ILE A 223 -3.66 15.95 -14.09
N VAL A 224 -4.30 17.12 -14.05
CA VAL A 224 -5.09 17.57 -12.91
C VAL A 224 -6.51 17.79 -13.37
N VAL A 225 -7.46 17.22 -12.62
CA VAL A 225 -8.89 17.29 -12.92
C VAL A 225 -9.63 18.00 -11.79
N ASP A 226 -10.40 19.01 -12.15
CA ASP A 226 -11.42 19.55 -11.25
C ASP A 226 -12.67 18.67 -11.33
N PHE A 227 -12.86 17.84 -10.33
CA PHE A 227 -14.03 16.96 -10.25
C PHE A 227 -15.35 17.68 -9.97
N ALA A 228 -15.34 19.00 -9.72
CA ALA A 228 -16.56 19.81 -9.71
C ALA A 228 -16.98 20.16 -11.15
N SER A 229 -16.04 20.25 -12.10
CA SER A 229 -16.33 20.55 -13.51
C SER A 229 -16.90 19.33 -14.24
N THR A 230 -18.09 19.45 -14.78
CA THR A 230 -18.71 18.42 -15.64
C THR A 230 -17.92 18.20 -16.92
N GLU A 231 -17.39 19.28 -17.49
CA GLU A 231 -16.57 19.25 -18.71
C GLU A 231 -15.30 18.43 -18.49
N GLN A 232 -14.54 18.69 -17.41
CA GLN A 232 -13.32 17.96 -17.11
C GLN A 232 -13.58 16.50 -16.75
N LYS A 233 -14.69 16.18 -16.08
CA LYS A 233 -15.12 14.79 -15.87
C LYS A 233 -15.42 14.07 -17.18
N THR A 234 -16.06 14.75 -18.12
CA THR A 234 -16.35 14.22 -19.46
C THR A 234 -15.05 13.97 -20.23
N ALA A 235 -14.11 14.92 -20.18
CA ALA A 235 -12.79 14.77 -20.81
C ALA A 235 -11.99 13.60 -20.20
N LEU A 236 -12.01 13.44 -18.87
CA LEU A 236 -11.39 12.30 -18.20
C LEU A 236 -12.04 10.98 -18.62
N THR A 237 -13.36 10.92 -18.71
CA THR A 237 -14.07 9.70 -19.15
C THR A 237 -13.71 9.37 -20.61
N ALA A 238 -13.59 10.37 -21.49
CA ALA A 238 -13.12 10.18 -22.85
C ALA A 238 -11.65 9.69 -22.90
N LEU A 239 -10.81 10.13 -22.00
CA LEU A 239 -9.43 9.63 -21.86
C LEU A 239 -9.41 8.17 -21.37
N ILE A 240 -10.22 7.83 -20.37
CA ILE A 240 -10.38 6.46 -19.86
C ILE A 240 -10.80 5.50 -20.98
N ARG A 241 -11.72 5.92 -21.85
CA ARG A 241 -12.16 5.11 -23.02
C ARG A 241 -11.07 4.81 -24.03
N ARG A 242 -9.93 5.50 -23.94
CA ARG A 242 -8.74 5.31 -24.78
C ARG A 242 -7.62 4.56 -24.06
N ALA A 243 -7.85 4.16 -22.81
CA ALA A 243 -6.89 3.41 -21.99
C ALA A 243 -7.01 1.89 -22.26
N ASP A 244 -5.93 1.18 -21.97
CA ASP A 244 -5.91 -0.28 -21.88
C ASP A 244 -6.02 -0.75 -20.43
N ILE A 245 -5.39 0.01 -19.50
CA ILE A 245 -5.43 -0.26 -18.08
C ILE A 245 -5.82 1.02 -17.33
N VAL A 246 -6.69 0.89 -16.36
CA VAL A 246 -6.98 1.92 -15.34
C VAL A 246 -6.61 1.37 -13.98
N ILE A 247 -5.85 2.14 -13.20
CA ILE A 247 -5.51 1.81 -11.79
C ILE A 247 -6.21 2.83 -10.90
N GLU A 248 -6.93 2.35 -9.89
CA GLU A 248 -7.56 3.23 -8.90
C GLU A 248 -7.49 2.63 -7.50
N SER A 249 -7.51 3.49 -6.48
CA SER A 249 -7.52 3.13 -5.06
C SER A 249 -8.60 3.90 -4.29
N SER A 250 -9.70 4.23 -4.97
CA SER A 250 -10.80 5.00 -4.42
C SER A 250 -11.76 4.11 -3.62
N ARG A 251 -12.51 4.73 -2.69
CA ARG A 251 -13.66 4.03 -2.11
C ARG A 251 -14.68 3.70 -3.20
N PRO A 252 -15.36 2.54 -3.17
CA PRO A 252 -16.20 2.05 -4.27
C PRO A 252 -17.26 3.05 -4.75
N ARG A 253 -17.80 3.88 -3.85
CA ARG A 253 -18.81 4.89 -4.19
C ARG A 253 -18.23 6.18 -4.77
N ALA A 254 -16.96 6.48 -4.53
CA ALA A 254 -16.37 7.77 -4.88
C ALA A 254 -16.39 8.04 -6.39
N LEU A 255 -15.87 7.12 -7.21
CA LEU A 255 -15.88 7.27 -8.66
C LEU A 255 -17.29 7.27 -9.24
N LYS A 256 -18.18 6.43 -8.69
CA LYS A 256 -19.59 6.37 -9.12
C LYS A 256 -20.33 7.70 -8.86
N GLN A 257 -20.07 8.35 -7.72
CA GLN A 257 -20.58 9.69 -7.41
C GLN A 257 -20.03 10.78 -8.35
N LEU A 258 -18.83 10.56 -8.88
CA LEU A 258 -18.23 11.44 -9.89
C LEU A 258 -18.72 11.16 -11.31
N GLY A 259 -19.61 10.16 -11.50
CA GLY A 259 -20.13 9.76 -12.79
C GLY A 259 -19.25 8.77 -13.56
N ILE A 260 -18.23 8.20 -12.90
CA ILE A 260 -17.33 7.19 -13.49
C ILE A 260 -17.71 5.81 -12.92
N ASP A 261 -18.43 5.03 -13.72
CA ASP A 261 -18.82 3.66 -13.37
C ASP A 261 -17.82 2.67 -14.00
N ALA A 262 -16.88 2.19 -13.17
CA ALA A 262 -15.83 1.26 -13.57
C ALA A 262 -16.38 -0.03 -14.17
N GLU A 263 -17.46 -0.56 -13.59
CA GLU A 263 -18.07 -1.81 -14.03
C GLU A 263 -18.77 -1.65 -15.38
N ALA A 264 -19.55 -0.58 -15.53
CA ALA A 264 -20.19 -0.25 -16.79
C ALA A 264 -19.15 -0.05 -17.92
N LEU A 265 -18.05 0.67 -17.62
CA LEU A 265 -16.98 0.89 -18.59
C LEU A 265 -16.30 -0.42 -19.01
N VAL A 266 -16.04 -1.34 -18.09
CA VAL A 266 -15.47 -2.66 -18.41
C VAL A 266 -16.43 -3.50 -19.26
N LEU A 267 -17.73 -3.46 -18.99
CA LEU A 267 -18.73 -4.17 -19.77
C LEU A 267 -18.89 -3.59 -21.20
N GLU A 268 -18.68 -2.29 -21.34
CA GLU A 268 -18.82 -1.58 -22.63
C GLU A 268 -17.56 -1.62 -23.49
N MET A 269 -16.36 -1.54 -22.86
CA MET A 269 -15.10 -1.28 -23.57
C MET A 269 -14.30 -2.57 -23.80
N PRO A 270 -14.17 -3.05 -25.06
CA PRO A 270 -13.40 -4.26 -25.33
C PRO A 270 -11.95 -4.17 -24.85
N GLY A 271 -11.53 -5.14 -24.04
CA GLY A 271 -10.17 -5.29 -23.57
C GLY A 271 -9.74 -4.28 -22.48
N LEU A 272 -10.65 -3.49 -21.92
CA LEU A 272 -10.32 -2.58 -20.81
C LEU A 272 -10.06 -3.38 -19.53
N VAL A 273 -8.88 -3.20 -18.94
CA VAL A 273 -8.51 -3.75 -17.66
C VAL A 273 -8.64 -2.66 -16.59
N TRP A 274 -9.47 -2.88 -15.59
CA TRP A 274 -9.69 -1.95 -14.48
C TRP A 274 -9.20 -2.57 -13.18
N LEU A 275 -8.17 -1.99 -12.57
CA LEU A 275 -7.49 -2.48 -11.36
C LEU A 275 -7.94 -1.63 -10.16
N SER A 276 -8.74 -2.23 -9.27
CA SER A 276 -9.28 -1.59 -8.06
C SER A 276 -8.50 -2.07 -6.83
N ILE A 277 -7.68 -1.20 -6.23
CA ILE A 277 -6.93 -1.51 -5.01
C ILE A 277 -7.74 -1.06 -3.79
N THR A 278 -7.90 -1.95 -2.82
CA THR A 278 -8.64 -1.70 -1.58
C THR A 278 -7.86 -2.25 -0.39
N GLY A 279 -8.17 -1.79 0.82
CA GLY A 279 -7.53 -2.31 2.03
C GLY A 279 -7.86 -3.78 2.29
N HIS A 280 -9.16 -4.12 2.26
CA HIS A 280 -9.62 -5.42 2.77
C HIS A 280 -10.46 -6.23 1.78
N GLY A 281 -10.83 -5.66 0.63
CA GLY A 281 -11.62 -6.33 -0.41
C GLY A 281 -12.36 -5.32 -1.27
N ALA A 282 -12.71 -5.72 -2.50
CA ALA A 282 -13.35 -4.85 -3.49
C ALA A 282 -14.86 -5.14 -3.66
N SER A 283 -15.42 -6.05 -2.87
CA SER A 283 -16.83 -6.45 -2.89
C SER A 283 -17.35 -6.80 -1.50
N GLY A 284 -18.67 -6.80 -1.33
CA GLY A 284 -19.30 -7.07 -0.05
C GLY A 284 -18.99 -6.01 1.01
N ASP A 285 -19.09 -6.35 2.29
CA ASP A 285 -18.89 -5.43 3.41
C ASP A 285 -17.44 -4.89 3.47
N THR A 286 -16.46 -5.73 3.15
CA THR A 286 -15.04 -5.37 3.16
C THR A 286 -14.69 -4.25 2.18
N ALA A 287 -15.51 -4.01 1.14
CA ALA A 287 -15.31 -2.94 0.19
C ALA A 287 -15.48 -1.54 0.81
N HIS A 288 -16.14 -1.45 1.95
CA HIS A 288 -16.37 -0.20 2.66
C HIS A 288 -15.31 0.08 3.75
N TRP A 289 -14.49 -0.92 4.08
CA TRP A 289 -13.45 -0.78 5.10
C TRP A 289 -12.26 -0.03 4.53
N THR A 290 -11.87 1.01 5.21
CA THR A 290 -10.66 1.74 4.85
C THR A 290 -9.45 0.99 5.37
N GLY A 291 -8.41 0.88 4.54
CA GLY A 291 -7.13 0.29 4.94
C GLY A 291 -5.99 0.93 4.16
N ILE A 292 -4.84 1.02 4.79
CA ILE A 292 -3.56 1.44 4.23
C ILE A 292 -2.47 0.44 4.65
N GLY A 293 -1.25 0.59 4.15
CA GLY A 293 -0.23 -0.46 4.24
C GLY A 293 0.07 -1.01 5.63
N ASN A 294 0.03 -0.15 6.67
CA ASN A 294 0.37 -0.58 8.02
C ASN A 294 -0.73 -1.44 8.67
N ASP A 295 -1.97 -0.95 8.70
CA ASP A 295 -3.09 -1.71 9.27
C ASP A 295 -3.43 -2.94 8.44
N CYS A 296 -3.31 -2.86 7.10
CA CYS A 296 -3.43 -4.04 6.24
C CYS A 296 -2.35 -5.09 6.52
N GLY A 297 -1.12 -4.67 6.86
CA GLY A 297 -0.07 -5.59 7.29
C GLY A 297 -0.40 -6.27 8.62
N VAL A 298 -1.01 -5.54 9.56
CA VAL A 298 -1.50 -6.12 10.83
C VAL A 298 -2.63 -7.11 10.58
N ALA A 299 -3.64 -6.73 9.80
CA ALA A 299 -4.76 -7.62 9.42
C ALA A 299 -4.30 -8.88 8.64
N ALA A 300 -3.15 -8.81 7.98
CA ALA A 300 -2.52 -9.93 7.29
C ALA A 300 -1.85 -10.94 8.23
N GLY A 301 -1.79 -10.67 9.54
CA GLY A 301 -1.12 -11.50 10.54
C GLY A 301 0.38 -11.27 10.66
N LEU A 302 0.95 -10.22 10.03
CA LEU A 302 2.40 -9.96 10.08
C LEU A 302 2.88 -9.66 11.50
N SER A 303 2.09 -8.89 12.28
CA SER A 303 2.42 -8.58 13.68
C SER A 303 2.40 -9.85 14.56
N ARG A 304 1.48 -10.77 14.31
CA ARG A 304 1.43 -12.06 15.00
C ARG A 304 2.61 -12.96 14.60
N ALA A 305 3.02 -12.91 13.33
CA ALA A 305 4.18 -13.66 12.84
C ALA A 305 5.50 -13.26 13.54
N LEU A 306 5.66 -12.01 14.00
CA LEU A 306 6.81 -11.61 14.84
C LEU A 306 6.79 -12.36 16.17
N VAL A 307 5.63 -12.48 16.81
CA VAL A 307 5.45 -13.21 18.08
C VAL A 307 5.71 -14.69 17.89
N ASP A 308 5.17 -15.29 16.82
CA ASP A 308 5.39 -16.72 16.48
C ASP A 308 6.88 -17.00 16.22
N ALA A 309 7.63 -16.04 15.72
CA ALA A 309 9.07 -16.13 15.55
C ALA A 309 9.88 -15.94 16.86
N GLY A 310 9.21 -15.69 17.99
CA GLY A 310 9.82 -15.45 19.29
C GLY A 310 10.26 -14.00 19.52
N GLY A 311 9.72 -13.05 18.75
CA GLY A 311 9.92 -11.62 18.92
C GLY A 311 8.79 -10.92 19.67
N GLU A 312 8.88 -9.61 19.78
CA GLU A 312 7.80 -8.77 20.30
C GLU A 312 6.83 -8.40 19.19
N ILE A 313 5.55 -8.18 19.56
CA ILE A 313 4.54 -7.71 18.62
C ILE A 313 4.86 -6.31 18.13
N GLY A 314 4.68 -6.05 16.84
CA GLY A 314 5.00 -4.76 16.23
C GLY A 314 4.65 -4.74 14.73
N TYR A 315 4.99 -3.65 14.07
CA TYR A 315 4.89 -3.54 12.61
C TYR A 315 6.06 -4.26 11.92
N VAL A 316 5.77 -4.89 10.81
CA VAL A 316 6.77 -5.51 9.92
C VAL A 316 6.96 -4.61 8.70
N GLY A 317 8.20 -4.17 8.47
CA GLY A 317 8.51 -3.24 7.38
C GLY A 317 7.93 -1.84 7.60
N ASP A 318 7.85 -1.09 6.52
CA ASP A 318 7.21 0.22 6.46
C ASP A 318 6.04 0.13 5.48
N ALA A 319 4.82 0.15 6.00
CA ALA A 319 3.58 0.01 5.21
C ALA A 319 3.67 -1.11 4.15
N ILE A 320 4.26 -2.24 4.54
CA ILE A 320 4.74 -3.30 3.62
C ILE A 320 3.65 -3.86 2.71
N ALA A 321 2.38 -3.78 3.11
CA ALA A 321 1.27 -4.22 2.26
C ALA A 321 1.11 -3.38 0.99
N ASP A 322 1.56 -2.10 1.00
CA ASP A 322 1.53 -1.24 -0.19
C ASP A 322 2.42 -1.79 -1.32
N PRO A 323 3.75 -1.92 -1.14
CA PRO A 323 4.62 -2.39 -2.22
C PRO A 323 4.32 -3.84 -2.63
N LEU A 324 3.94 -4.73 -1.71
CA LEU A 324 3.50 -6.08 -2.06
C LEU A 324 2.27 -6.05 -2.98
N THR A 325 1.33 -5.16 -2.70
CA THR A 325 0.13 -4.96 -3.53
C THR A 325 0.49 -4.32 -4.87
N GLY A 326 1.36 -3.31 -4.89
CA GLY A 326 1.79 -2.67 -6.13
C GLY A 326 2.43 -3.62 -7.11
N ILE A 327 3.33 -4.50 -6.63
CA ILE A 327 3.96 -5.55 -7.45
C ILE A 327 2.90 -6.54 -7.98
N THR A 328 2.01 -7.02 -7.10
CA THR A 328 0.93 -7.94 -7.49
C THR A 328 0.01 -7.32 -8.52
N THR A 329 -0.38 -6.05 -8.32
CA THR A 329 -1.28 -5.33 -9.24
C THR A 329 -0.66 -5.13 -10.61
N ALA A 330 0.64 -4.82 -10.68
CA ALA A 330 1.35 -4.70 -11.95
C ALA A 330 1.40 -6.04 -12.71
N LEU A 331 1.71 -7.14 -12.02
CA LEU A 331 1.79 -8.48 -12.61
C LEU A 331 0.43 -8.95 -13.13
N GLU A 332 -0.61 -8.88 -12.31
CA GLU A 332 -1.95 -9.32 -12.73
C GLU A 332 -2.58 -8.38 -13.77
N GLY A 333 -2.30 -7.08 -13.69
CA GLY A 333 -2.70 -6.11 -14.70
C GLY A 333 -2.05 -6.37 -16.04
N TRP A 334 -0.76 -6.70 -16.07
CA TRP A 334 -0.04 -7.10 -17.28
C TRP A 334 -0.64 -8.39 -17.88
N ARG A 335 -0.87 -9.41 -17.08
CA ARG A 335 -1.48 -10.68 -17.52
C ARG A 335 -2.86 -10.48 -18.12
N ALA A 336 -3.70 -9.70 -17.46
CA ALA A 336 -5.04 -9.36 -17.95
C ALA A 336 -4.97 -8.61 -19.29
N TYR A 337 -4.05 -7.63 -19.40
CA TYR A 337 -3.81 -6.92 -20.66
C TYR A 337 -3.37 -7.86 -21.78
N GLN A 338 -2.40 -8.76 -21.52
CA GLN A 338 -1.90 -9.72 -22.52
C GLN A 338 -2.97 -10.71 -22.95
N SER A 339 -3.87 -11.11 -22.06
CA SER A 339 -4.98 -12.01 -22.41
C SER A 339 -6.01 -11.37 -23.35
N GLY A 340 -5.99 -10.05 -23.50
CA GLY A 340 -6.98 -9.28 -24.25
C GLY A 340 -8.34 -9.18 -23.57
N ALA A 341 -8.53 -9.76 -22.40
CA ALA A 341 -9.82 -9.73 -21.69
C ALA A 341 -10.13 -8.34 -21.13
N ALA A 342 -11.39 -7.90 -21.25
CA ALA A 342 -11.87 -6.79 -20.43
C ALA A 342 -12.24 -7.32 -19.05
N GLN A 343 -11.66 -6.74 -18.00
CA GLN A 343 -11.88 -7.21 -16.65
C GLN A 343 -11.80 -6.05 -15.64
N ARG A 344 -12.69 -6.08 -14.63
CA ARG A 344 -12.48 -5.36 -13.39
C ARG A 344 -11.91 -6.32 -12.36
N ILE A 345 -10.71 -6.02 -11.85
CA ILE A 345 -9.97 -6.86 -10.92
C ILE A 345 -9.80 -6.10 -9.60
N GLY A 346 -10.21 -6.72 -8.50
CA GLY A 346 -10.05 -6.20 -7.16
C GLY A 346 -8.80 -6.80 -6.49
N PHE A 347 -8.07 -5.95 -5.79
CA PHE A 347 -6.89 -6.28 -5.01
C PHE A 347 -7.13 -5.91 -3.56
N ALA A 348 -7.06 -6.90 -2.65
CA ALA A 348 -7.19 -6.71 -1.21
C ALA A 348 -5.80 -6.69 -0.57
N MET A 349 -5.34 -5.52 -0.10
CA MET A 349 -3.98 -5.32 0.42
C MET A 349 -3.67 -6.26 1.58
N SER A 350 -4.59 -6.40 2.55
CA SER A 350 -4.43 -7.31 3.69
C SER A 350 -4.30 -8.77 3.24
N ALA A 351 -5.13 -9.20 2.29
CA ALA A 351 -5.10 -10.58 1.79
C ALA A 351 -3.85 -10.86 0.93
N ILE A 352 -3.34 -9.86 0.19
CA ILE A 352 -2.08 -9.99 -0.57
C ILE A 352 -0.90 -10.14 0.39
N ALA A 353 -0.84 -9.33 1.45
CA ALA A 353 0.20 -9.46 2.46
C ALA A 353 0.13 -10.81 3.22
N ALA A 354 -1.08 -11.30 3.52
CA ALA A 354 -1.29 -12.63 4.12
C ALA A 354 -0.87 -13.76 3.18
N ARG A 355 -1.15 -13.64 1.88
CA ARG A 355 -0.66 -14.57 0.86
C ARG A 355 0.86 -14.58 0.81
N ALA A 356 1.50 -13.42 0.80
CA ALA A 356 2.95 -13.30 0.80
C ALA A 356 3.58 -13.99 2.03
N LEU A 357 3.01 -13.78 3.21
CA LEU A 357 3.44 -14.45 4.45
C LEU A 357 3.28 -15.97 4.36
N THR A 358 2.14 -16.44 3.86
CA THR A 358 1.84 -17.87 3.75
C THR A 358 2.75 -18.57 2.74
N GLU A 359 2.93 -17.97 1.56
CA GLU A 359 3.79 -18.51 0.51
C GLU A 359 5.27 -18.51 0.92
N GLU A 360 5.74 -17.45 1.63
CA GLU A 360 7.12 -17.42 2.14
C GLU A 360 7.34 -18.45 3.25
N ARG A 361 6.35 -18.62 4.15
CA ARG A 361 6.38 -19.66 5.18
C ARG A 361 6.42 -21.06 4.59
N ALA A 362 5.71 -21.30 3.49
CA ALA A 362 5.74 -22.58 2.79
C ALA A 362 7.04 -22.80 2.01
N HIS A 363 7.65 -21.73 1.50
CA HIS A 363 8.87 -21.81 0.68
C HIS A 363 10.13 -22.03 1.52
N ASP A 364 10.33 -21.22 2.57
CA ASP A 364 11.46 -21.31 3.49
C ASP A 364 11.09 -20.81 4.89
N PRO A 365 10.49 -21.69 5.73
CA PRO A 365 10.02 -21.31 7.06
C PRO A 365 11.15 -20.90 7.99
N SER A 366 12.35 -21.46 7.83
CA SER A 366 13.48 -21.17 8.72
C SER A 366 14.06 -19.80 8.44
N ALA A 367 14.23 -19.43 7.18
CA ALA A 367 14.69 -18.13 6.80
C ALA A 367 13.67 -17.03 7.15
N LEU A 368 12.36 -17.25 6.90
CA LEU A 368 11.34 -16.30 7.32
C LEU A 368 11.35 -16.08 8.84
N THR A 369 11.44 -17.15 9.63
CA THR A 369 11.54 -17.05 11.09
C THR A 369 12.77 -16.24 11.53
N THR A 370 13.91 -16.44 10.86
CA THR A 370 15.15 -15.71 11.13
C THR A 370 14.98 -14.21 10.80
N GLU A 371 14.39 -13.89 9.66
CA GLU A 371 14.12 -12.51 9.23
C GLU A 371 13.18 -11.79 10.21
N LEU A 372 12.06 -12.41 10.58
CA LEU A 372 11.10 -11.84 11.52
C LEU A 372 11.71 -11.63 12.92
N ARG A 373 12.49 -12.61 13.40
CA ARG A 373 13.21 -12.48 14.69
C ARG A 373 14.25 -11.37 14.63
N GLY A 374 15.03 -11.31 13.55
CA GLY A 374 16.01 -10.25 13.32
C GLY A 374 15.36 -8.88 13.26
N TRP A 375 14.20 -8.76 12.58
CA TRP A 375 13.43 -7.51 12.52
C TRP A 375 12.98 -7.06 13.90
N SER A 376 12.39 -7.95 14.69
CA SER A 376 11.97 -7.65 16.07
C SER A 376 13.15 -7.25 16.97
N ALA A 377 14.29 -7.94 16.83
CA ALA A 377 15.48 -7.64 17.62
C ALA A 377 16.16 -6.31 17.23
N ALA A 378 15.89 -5.80 16.04
CA ALA A 378 16.42 -4.54 15.53
C ALA A 378 15.61 -3.30 15.95
N LEU A 379 14.70 -3.44 16.93
CA LEU A 379 13.94 -2.32 17.46
C LEU A 379 14.89 -1.17 17.89
N GLY A 380 14.59 0.05 17.43
CA GLY A 380 15.40 1.24 17.66
C GLY A 380 16.57 1.41 16.67
N GLN A 381 16.83 0.47 15.79
CA GLN A 381 17.84 0.57 14.73
C GLN A 381 17.27 1.28 13.49
N PRO A 382 18.12 1.94 12.69
CA PRO A 382 17.73 2.43 11.39
C PRO A 382 17.22 1.30 10.49
N PHE A 383 16.35 1.64 9.55
CA PHE A 383 15.99 0.74 8.47
C PHE A 383 17.25 0.24 7.76
N PRO A 384 17.27 -1.05 7.33
CA PRO A 384 18.41 -1.59 6.62
C PRO A 384 18.66 -0.78 5.34
N PRO A 385 19.94 -0.47 5.03
CA PRO A 385 20.27 0.22 3.80
C PRO A 385 19.93 -0.69 2.60
N VAL A 386 19.26 -0.10 1.60
CA VAL A 386 18.99 -0.78 0.33
C VAL A 386 19.63 -0.02 -0.82
N ILE A 387 19.79 -0.70 -1.96
CA ILE A 387 20.29 -0.05 -3.17
C ILE A 387 19.24 0.96 -3.64
N ARG A 388 19.60 2.24 -3.64
CA ARG A 388 18.70 3.28 -4.15
C ARG A 388 18.55 3.16 -5.66
N ARG A 389 17.33 3.08 -6.15
CA ARG A 389 17.05 3.08 -7.58
C ARG A 389 17.42 4.43 -8.19
N PRO A 390 18.03 4.44 -9.41
CA PRO A 390 18.27 5.70 -10.10
C PRO A 390 16.98 6.33 -10.59
N MET A 391 16.96 7.65 -10.66
CA MET A 391 15.92 8.37 -11.41
C MET A 391 16.20 8.20 -12.91
N LEU A 392 15.28 7.54 -13.61
CA LEU A 392 15.39 7.25 -15.05
C LEU A 392 14.69 8.31 -15.92
N ALA A 393 13.83 9.12 -15.33
CA ALA A 393 13.09 10.18 -15.98
C ALA A 393 12.70 11.27 -14.98
N GLU A 394 12.30 12.41 -15.49
CA GLU A 394 11.78 13.52 -14.69
C GLU A 394 10.38 13.24 -14.17
N VAL A 395 10.05 13.82 -13.02
CA VAL A 395 8.70 13.88 -12.47
C VAL A 395 7.99 15.10 -13.04
N ARG A 396 6.84 14.89 -13.66
CA ARG A 396 6.10 15.99 -14.26
C ARG A 396 5.47 16.89 -13.20
N PRO A 397 5.54 18.21 -13.36
CA PRO A 397 4.83 19.14 -12.49
C PRO A 397 3.31 18.88 -12.48
N PHE A 398 2.64 19.33 -11.43
CA PHE A 398 1.20 19.21 -11.24
C PHE A 398 0.43 19.83 -12.41
N GLY A 399 -0.32 19.01 -13.17
CA GLY A 399 -1.13 19.42 -14.31
C GLY A 399 -0.35 19.82 -15.59
N ALA A 400 0.97 19.55 -15.64
CA ALA A 400 1.81 19.99 -16.76
C ALA A 400 1.36 19.45 -18.12
N ASP A 401 0.64 18.34 -18.13
CA ASP A 401 0.26 17.65 -19.36
C ASP A 401 -1.25 17.78 -19.68
N ASN A 402 -1.99 18.67 -18.99
CA ASN A 402 -3.42 18.87 -19.21
C ASN A 402 -3.75 19.20 -20.67
N ALA A 403 -3.01 20.10 -21.29
CA ALA A 403 -3.26 20.53 -22.68
C ALA A 403 -3.13 19.36 -23.68
N GLN A 404 -2.28 18.38 -23.38
CA GLN A 404 -2.09 17.21 -24.23
C GLN A 404 -3.17 16.14 -24.03
N TRP A 405 -3.62 15.95 -22.79
CA TRP A 405 -4.44 14.78 -22.43
C TRP A 405 -5.90 15.10 -22.13
N LEU A 406 -6.19 16.34 -21.75
CA LEU A 406 -7.53 16.88 -21.49
C LEU A 406 -7.79 18.09 -22.38
N PRO A 407 -7.75 17.94 -23.71
CA PRO A 407 -8.05 19.07 -24.60
C PRO A 407 -9.48 19.53 -24.33
N CYS A 408 -9.68 20.85 -24.26
CA CYS A 408 -10.98 21.53 -24.15
C CYS A 408 -11.84 21.22 -25.37
#